data_63f1ec47fe8ec02e94f8b4b9cb566c14
#
_entry.id   63f1ec47fe8ec02e94f8b4b9cb566c14
#
_cell.length_a   1.000
_cell.length_b   1.000
_cell.length_c   1.000
_cell.angle_alpha   90.00
_cell.angle_beta   90.00
_cell.angle_gamma   90.00
#
_symmetry.space_group_name_H-M   'P 1'
#
loop_
_entity.id
_entity.type
_entity.pdbx_description
1 polymer ?
#
loop_
_entity_poly.entity_id
_entity_poly.type
_entity_poly.pdbx_seq_one_letter_code
_entity_poly.pdbx_strand_id
1 'polypeptide(L)'
;MNRPFSMLLAAAALLAGCGPAPKAEAPKVDPTTEAWYAKSTERLANMDRSAEQLFQAGRSDEAAAIVTSAEALQARLLAAPRPTLEAMEAIADLDRIYGKMLVSNGFFGEARMLFQKNITRWKVWKPQTPETERRLKEANSDIAECDRHMGG
;
A
#
# COMPACT_ATOMS: atom_id res chain seq x y z
N MET A 1 49.39 -26.60 -67.12
CA MET A 1 48.07 -26.03 -67.17
C MET A 1 47.74 -25.54 -65.75
N ASN A 2 48.12 -24.30 -65.45
CA ASN A 2 47.98 -23.70 -64.12
C ASN A 2 46.91 -22.59 -64.20
N ARG A 3 45.85 -22.72 -63.38
CA ARG A 3 44.89 -21.64 -63.17
C ARG A 3 45.18 -21.01 -61.80
N PRO A 4 45.34 -19.69 -61.67
CA PRO A 4 45.46 -19.02 -60.40
C PRO A 4 44.04 -18.74 -59.84
N PHE A 5 43.87 -19.08 -58.58
CA PHE A 5 42.72 -18.73 -57.75
C PHE A 5 42.83 -17.28 -57.30
N SER A 6 41.90 -16.43 -57.78
CA SER A 6 41.78 -15.04 -57.26
C SER A 6 41.02 -15.06 -55.93
N MET A 7 41.72 -14.64 -54.88
CA MET A 7 41.13 -14.39 -53.57
C MET A 7 40.49 -13.02 -53.54
N LEU A 8 39.15 -13.00 -53.46
CA LEU A 8 38.39 -11.77 -53.18
C LEU A 8 38.34 -11.57 -51.64
N LEU A 9 39.07 -10.51 -51.19
CA LEU A 9 38.94 -10.02 -49.81
C LEU A 9 37.64 -9.20 -49.70
N ALA A 10 36.64 -9.73 -48.99
CA ALA A 10 35.48 -8.98 -48.56
C ALA A 10 35.83 -8.20 -47.28
N ALA A 11 35.93 -6.88 -47.37
CA ALA A 11 36.06 -6.01 -46.22
C ALA A 11 34.69 -5.82 -45.55
N ALA A 12 34.48 -6.44 -44.41
CA ALA A 12 33.32 -6.22 -43.58
C ALA A 12 33.51 -4.89 -42.77
N ALA A 13 32.79 -3.86 -43.15
CA ALA A 13 32.73 -2.59 -42.41
C ALA A 13 31.88 -2.81 -41.14
N LEU A 14 32.52 -2.86 -39.97
CA LEU A 14 31.87 -2.80 -38.67
C LEU A 14 31.33 -1.37 -38.44
N LEU A 15 30.03 -1.17 -38.68
CA LEU A 15 29.30 0.00 -38.24
C LEU A 15 29.11 -0.11 -36.72
N ALA A 16 30.00 0.51 -35.95
CA ALA A 16 29.83 0.75 -34.52
C ALA A 16 28.65 1.72 -34.35
N GLY A 17 27.45 1.18 -34.11
CA GLY A 17 26.28 1.96 -33.75
C GLY A 17 26.48 2.57 -32.36
N CYS A 18 26.89 3.85 -32.30
CA CYS A 18 26.76 4.67 -31.10
C CYS A 18 25.28 4.92 -30.83
N GLY A 19 24.60 4.00 -30.15
CA GLY A 19 23.34 4.29 -29.53
C GLY A 19 23.53 5.32 -28.43
N PRO A 20 22.57 6.26 -28.20
CA PRO A 20 22.67 7.20 -27.11
C PRO A 20 22.80 6.41 -25.79
N ALA A 21 23.80 6.79 -24.98
CA ALA A 21 24.02 6.19 -23.66
C ALA A 21 22.70 6.28 -22.84
N PRO A 22 22.31 5.22 -22.12
CA PRO A 22 21.15 5.29 -21.27
C PRO A 22 21.32 6.45 -20.30
N LYS A 23 20.38 7.41 -20.32
CA LYS A 23 20.35 8.49 -19.33
C LYS A 23 20.27 7.83 -17.96
N ALA A 24 21.31 8.04 -17.14
CA ALA A 24 21.29 7.63 -15.75
C ALA A 24 20.03 8.25 -15.10
N GLU A 25 19.08 7.42 -14.69
CA GLU A 25 17.96 7.90 -13.90
C GLU A 25 18.51 8.53 -12.63
N ALA A 26 18.09 9.76 -12.33
CA ALA A 26 18.42 10.39 -11.07
C ALA A 26 18.02 9.47 -9.91
N PRO A 27 18.83 9.38 -8.84
CA PRO A 27 18.50 8.54 -7.70
C PRO A 27 17.11 8.93 -7.18
N LYS A 28 16.19 7.97 -7.14
CA LYS A 28 14.82 8.19 -6.64
C LYS A 28 14.95 8.50 -5.14
N VAL A 29 14.59 9.71 -4.75
CA VAL A 29 14.55 10.11 -3.33
C VAL A 29 13.51 9.21 -2.63
N ASP A 30 13.87 8.69 -1.45
CA ASP A 30 12.93 7.94 -0.63
C ASP A 30 11.83 8.89 -0.12
N PRO A 31 10.58 8.71 -0.52
CA PRO A 31 9.50 9.62 -0.15
C PRO A 31 9.26 9.69 1.37
N THR A 32 9.65 8.65 2.12
CA THR A 32 9.47 8.62 3.58
C THR A 32 10.38 9.60 4.32
N THR A 33 11.45 10.10 3.68
CA THR A 33 12.35 11.11 4.23
C THR A 33 11.87 12.55 3.99
N GLU A 34 10.84 12.73 3.17
CA GLU A 34 10.33 14.04 2.81
C GLU A 34 9.27 14.53 3.82
N ALA A 35 9.27 15.84 4.11
CA ALA A 35 8.37 16.45 5.08
C ALA A 35 6.87 16.23 4.76
N TRP A 36 6.52 16.10 3.48
CA TRP A 36 5.12 15.84 3.10
C TRP A 36 4.65 14.47 3.58
N TYR A 37 5.54 13.46 3.65
CA TYR A 37 5.18 12.10 4.05
C TYR A 37 4.76 12.06 5.53
N ALA A 38 5.58 12.63 6.42
CA ALA A 38 5.25 12.73 7.84
C ALA A 38 3.96 13.52 8.09
N LYS A 39 3.80 14.68 7.42
CA LYS A 39 2.57 15.48 7.52
C LYS A 39 1.34 14.73 7.01
N SER A 40 1.49 13.94 5.94
CA SER A 40 0.40 13.14 5.39
C SER A 40 0.00 11.99 6.32
N THR A 41 0.98 11.36 6.96
CA THR A 41 0.76 10.32 7.97
C THR A 41 -0.02 10.88 9.17
N GLU A 42 0.43 12.00 9.73
CA GLU A 42 -0.25 12.66 10.84
C GLU A 42 -1.68 13.08 10.45
N ARG A 43 -1.85 13.63 9.25
CA ARG A 43 -3.18 14.00 8.74
C ARG A 43 -4.10 12.78 8.65
N LEU A 44 -3.63 11.66 8.10
CA LEU A 44 -4.41 10.44 8.01
C LEU A 44 -4.83 9.95 9.40
N ALA A 45 -3.89 9.87 10.35
CA ALA A 45 -4.19 9.48 11.73
C ALA A 45 -5.19 10.40 12.43
N ASN A 46 -5.20 11.71 12.10
CA ASN A 46 -6.21 12.64 12.60
C ASN A 46 -7.60 12.37 12.00
N MET A 47 -7.65 12.08 10.70
CA MET A 47 -8.89 11.72 10.00
C MET A 47 -9.49 10.43 10.56
N ASP A 48 -8.67 9.42 10.83
CA ASP A 48 -9.11 8.16 11.44
C ASP A 48 -9.75 8.38 12.80
N ARG A 49 -9.10 9.15 13.69
CA ARG A 49 -9.67 9.48 15.00
C ARG A 49 -11.00 10.23 14.88
N SER A 50 -11.10 11.16 13.94
CA SER A 50 -12.34 11.90 13.71
C SER A 50 -13.45 11.00 13.18
N ALA A 51 -13.14 10.12 12.23
CA ALA A 51 -14.10 9.15 11.69
C ALA A 51 -14.58 8.18 12.77
N GLU A 52 -13.67 7.67 13.61
CA GLU A 52 -14.04 6.78 14.70
C GLU A 52 -14.94 7.47 15.73
N GLN A 53 -14.62 8.70 16.15
CA GLN A 53 -15.46 9.47 17.07
C GLN A 53 -16.86 9.71 16.51
N LEU A 54 -16.97 10.08 15.23
CA LEU A 54 -18.27 10.29 14.56
C LEU A 54 -19.05 8.96 14.49
N PHE A 55 -18.41 7.88 14.13
CA PHE A 55 -19.05 6.58 14.05
C PHE A 55 -19.56 6.11 15.42
N GLN A 56 -18.76 6.27 16.47
CA GLN A 56 -19.18 5.97 17.85
C GLN A 56 -20.32 6.87 18.35
N ALA A 57 -20.41 8.09 17.84
CA ALA A 57 -21.53 9.00 18.12
C ALA A 57 -22.79 8.72 17.26
N GLY A 58 -22.81 7.67 16.44
CA GLY A 58 -23.91 7.32 15.56
C GLY A 58 -24.01 8.19 14.29
N ARG A 59 -22.99 9.02 14.01
CA ARG A 59 -22.94 9.93 12.85
C ARG A 59 -22.25 9.24 11.67
N SER A 60 -22.80 8.11 11.24
CA SER A 60 -22.16 7.22 10.27
C SER A 60 -21.92 7.86 8.91
N ASP A 61 -22.84 8.70 8.42
CA ASP A 61 -22.66 9.38 7.12
C ASP A 61 -21.48 10.36 7.13
N GLU A 62 -21.28 11.06 8.23
CA GLU A 62 -20.16 11.99 8.39
C GLU A 62 -18.83 11.23 8.55
N ALA A 63 -18.85 10.12 9.27
CA ALA A 63 -17.69 9.22 9.35
C ALA A 63 -17.32 8.68 7.95
N ALA A 64 -18.30 8.24 7.16
CA ALA A 64 -18.11 7.77 5.79
C ALA A 64 -17.52 8.85 4.88
N ALA A 65 -17.95 10.09 5.00
CA ALA A 65 -17.39 11.21 4.23
C ALA A 65 -15.91 11.44 4.55
N ILE A 66 -15.50 11.29 5.83
CA ILE A 66 -14.09 11.38 6.21
C ILE A 66 -13.30 10.21 5.61
N VAL A 67 -13.78 8.97 5.75
CA VAL A 67 -13.12 7.78 5.20
C VAL A 67 -12.91 7.95 3.69
N THR A 68 -13.93 8.33 2.95
CA THR A 68 -13.84 8.55 1.49
C THR A 68 -12.81 9.65 1.16
N SER A 69 -12.78 10.73 1.93
CA SER A 69 -11.80 11.81 1.70
C SER A 69 -10.35 11.42 2.03
N ALA A 70 -10.17 10.39 2.87
CA ALA A 70 -8.86 9.87 3.27
C ALA A 70 -8.24 8.90 2.25
N GLU A 71 -9.03 8.29 1.36
CA GLU A 71 -8.57 7.25 0.43
C GLU A 71 -7.40 7.71 -0.46
N ALA A 72 -7.46 8.92 -1.00
CA ALA A 72 -6.39 9.46 -1.84
C ALA A 72 -5.08 9.63 -1.05
N LEU A 73 -5.18 10.01 0.22
CA LEU A 73 -4.03 10.17 1.11
C LEU A 73 -3.43 8.81 1.48
N GLN A 74 -4.28 7.83 1.80
CA GLN A 74 -3.90 6.45 2.03
C GLN A 74 -3.14 5.87 0.82
N ALA A 75 -3.70 6.01 -0.39
CA ALA A 75 -3.07 5.53 -1.62
C ALA A 75 -1.70 6.17 -1.85
N ARG A 76 -1.56 7.47 -1.57
CA ARG A 76 -0.29 8.19 -1.70
C ARG A 76 0.76 7.70 -0.71
N LEU A 77 0.39 7.41 0.53
CA LEU A 77 1.31 6.87 1.54
C LEU A 77 1.75 5.44 1.20
N LEU A 78 0.84 4.61 0.68
CA LEU A 78 1.11 3.24 0.23
C LEU A 78 2.02 3.17 -1.01
N ALA A 79 2.13 4.25 -1.78
CA ALA A 79 3.02 4.32 -2.94
C ALA A 79 4.51 4.37 -2.54
N ALA A 80 4.84 4.63 -1.28
CA ALA A 80 6.21 4.54 -0.79
C ALA A 80 6.69 3.07 -0.83
N PRO A 81 7.91 2.80 -1.34
CA PRO A 81 8.43 1.42 -1.42
C PRO A 81 8.54 0.73 -0.06
N ARG A 82 8.77 1.51 0.98
CA ARG A 82 8.87 1.07 2.39
C ARG A 82 8.14 2.07 3.28
N PRO A 83 6.81 1.97 3.43
CA PRO A 83 6.07 2.84 4.34
C PRO A 83 6.62 2.77 5.77
N THR A 84 6.56 3.88 6.51
CA THR A 84 6.92 3.87 7.93
C THR A 84 5.88 3.12 8.76
N LEU A 85 6.24 2.73 9.99
CA LEU A 85 5.29 2.05 10.90
C LEU A 85 4.07 2.93 11.16
N GLU A 86 4.28 4.20 11.47
CA GLU A 86 3.21 5.16 11.75
C GLU A 86 2.25 5.33 10.57
N ALA A 87 2.79 5.36 9.33
CA ALA A 87 1.95 5.42 8.14
C ALA A 87 1.15 4.12 7.97
N MET A 88 1.77 2.96 8.23
CA MET A 88 1.10 1.68 8.13
C MET A 88 0.03 1.51 9.19
N GLU A 89 0.25 2.05 10.40
CA GLU A 89 -0.74 2.10 11.47
C GLU A 89 -1.96 2.93 11.06
N ALA A 90 -1.76 4.17 10.61
CA ALA A 90 -2.85 5.03 10.14
C ALA A 90 -3.63 4.39 8.98
N ILE A 91 -2.93 3.78 8.01
CA ILE A 91 -3.57 3.06 6.90
C ILE A 91 -4.43 1.87 7.40
N ALA A 92 -3.93 1.13 8.39
CA ALA A 92 -4.66 0.00 8.97
C ALA A 92 -5.86 0.44 9.80
N ASP A 93 -5.75 1.57 10.51
CA ASP A 93 -6.82 2.15 11.29
C ASP A 93 -7.97 2.65 10.38
N LEU A 94 -7.65 3.28 9.22
CA LEU A 94 -8.64 3.65 8.22
C LEU A 94 -9.39 2.43 7.67
N ASP A 95 -8.67 1.39 7.25
CA ASP A 95 -9.29 0.15 6.76
C ASP A 95 -10.16 -0.50 7.86
N ARG A 96 -9.75 -0.42 9.13
CA ARG A 96 -10.50 -0.98 10.25
C ARG A 96 -11.78 -0.22 10.54
N ILE A 97 -11.76 1.11 10.59
CA ILE A 97 -12.98 1.91 10.83
C ILE A 97 -13.97 1.71 9.68
N TYR A 98 -13.48 1.68 8.44
CA TYR A 98 -14.34 1.39 7.29
C TYR A 98 -14.95 -0.02 7.38
N GLY A 99 -14.14 -1.02 7.74
CA GLY A 99 -14.63 -2.39 7.98
C GLY A 99 -15.71 -2.46 9.05
N LYS A 100 -15.55 -1.77 10.18
CA LYS A 100 -16.59 -1.69 11.23
C LYS A 100 -17.88 -1.04 10.75
N MET A 101 -17.78 0.00 9.92
CA MET A 101 -18.95 0.63 9.31
C MET A 101 -19.68 -0.32 8.36
N LEU A 102 -18.94 -1.12 7.59
CA LEU A 102 -19.51 -2.15 6.74
C LEU A 102 -20.21 -3.25 7.56
N VAL A 103 -19.61 -3.70 8.67
CA VAL A 103 -20.23 -4.65 9.61
C VAL A 103 -21.55 -4.10 10.14
N SER A 104 -21.58 -2.84 10.57
CA SER A 104 -22.80 -2.21 11.10
C SER A 104 -23.92 -2.10 10.07
N ASN A 105 -23.59 -2.09 8.78
CA ASN A 105 -24.53 -2.06 7.66
C ASN A 105 -24.83 -3.45 7.07
N GLY A 106 -24.28 -4.53 7.66
CA GLY A 106 -24.50 -5.90 7.22
C GLY A 106 -23.66 -6.35 6.03
N PHE A 107 -22.66 -5.56 5.60
CA PHE A 107 -21.75 -5.90 4.50
C PHE A 107 -20.53 -6.69 5.02
N PHE A 108 -20.81 -7.88 5.57
CA PHE A 108 -19.79 -8.68 6.27
C PHE A 108 -18.70 -9.21 5.35
N GLY A 109 -19.01 -9.53 4.10
CA GLY A 109 -18.02 -10.00 3.12
C GLY A 109 -16.98 -8.93 2.77
N GLU A 110 -17.42 -7.71 2.52
CA GLU A 110 -16.58 -6.55 2.22
C GLU A 110 -15.75 -6.15 3.44
N ALA A 111 -16.35 -6.13 4.62
CA ALA A 111 -15.65 -5.86 5.88
C ALA A 111 -14.53 -6.88 6.11
N ARG A 112 -14.81 -8.16 5.91
CA ARG A 112 -13.85 -9.25 6.03
C ARG A 112 -12.63 -9.05 5.13
N MET A 113 -12.84 -8.55 3.90
CA MET A 113 -11.73 -8.26 2.97
C MET A 113 -10.81 -7.15 3.50
N LEU A 114 -11.34 -6.11 4.14
CA LEU A 114 -10.54 -5.04 4.75
C LEU A 114 -9.74 -5.56 5.95
N PHE A 115 -10.38 -6.33 6.83
CA PHE A 115 -9.69 -6.94 7.98
C PHE A 115 -8.61 -7.95 7.53
N GLN A 116 -8.83 -8.66 6.41
CA GLN A 116 -7.83 -9.55 5.84
C GLN A 116 -6.60 -8.79 5.32
N LYS A 117 -6.76 -7.58 4.77
CA LYS A 117 -5.62 -6.71 4.43
C LYS A 117 -4.79 -6.40 5.67
N ASN A 118 -5.43 -6.08 6.80
CA ASN A 118 -4.73 -5.79 8.06
C ASN A 118 -3.99 -7.02 8.59
N ILE A 119 -4.60 -8.21 8.55
CA ILE A 119 -3.90 -9.46 8.89
C ILE A 119 -2.63 -9.61 8.04
N THR A 120 -2.74 -9.42 6.73
CA THR A 120 -1.59 -9.56 5.82
C THR A 120 -0.50 -8.55 6.18
N ARG A 121 -0.85 -7.28 6.41
CA ARG A 121 0.10 -6.23 6.82
C ARG A 121 0.87 -6.63 8.06
N TRP A 122 0.18 -7.00 9.13
CA TRP A 122 0.80 -7.26 10.42
C TRP A 122 1.58 -8.58 10.46
N LYS A 123 1.19 -9.59 9.68
CA LYS A 123 1.98 -10.83 9.55
C LYS A 123 3.32 -10.61 8.88
N VAL A 124 3.39 -9.74 7.88
CA VAL A 124 4.64 -9.51 7.12
C VAL A 124 5.49 -8.40 7.70
N TRP A 125 4.93 -7.53 8.56
CA TRP A 125 5.67 -6.43 9.16
C TRP A 125 6.84 -6.93 10.00
N LYS A 126 7.98 -6.24 9.90
CA LYS A 126 9.18 -6.55 10.68
C LYS A 126 9.84 -5.25 11.20
N PRO A 127 10.33 -5.23 12.45
CA PRO A 127 10.27 -6.32 13.45
C PRO A 127 8.84 -6.52 13.99
N GLN A 128 8.53 -7.72 14.50
CA GLN A 128 7.32 -7.94 15.30
C GLN A 128 7.50 -7.28 16.67
N THR A 129 6.48 -6.58 17.11
CA THR A 129 6.43 -5.89 18.40
C THR A 129 5.13 -6.24 19.12
N PRO A 130 5.03 -6.03 20.45
CA PRO A 130 3.75 -6.24 21.16
C PRO A 130 2.58 -5.46 20.51
N GLU A 131 2.84 -4.28 19.95
CA GLU A 131 1.82 -3.49 19.27
C GLU A 131 1.39 -4.14 17.94
N THR A 132 2.31 -4.59 17.08
CA THR A 132 1.95 -5.26 15.82
C THR A 132 1.25 -6.59 16.08
N GLU A 133 1.61 -7.31 17.14
CA GLU A 133 0.92 -8.54 17.58
C GLU A 133 -0.50 -8.23 18.09
N ARG A 134 -0.69 -7.17 18.86
CA ARG A 134 -2.00 -6.70 19.30
C ARG A 134 -2.91 -6.39 18.10
N ARG A 135 -2.40 -5.62 17.14
CA ARG A 135 -3.12 -5.27 15.90
C ARG A 135 -3.47 -6.49 15.05
N LEU A 136 -2.58 -7.47 14.98
CA LEU A 136 -2.86 -8.74 14.30
C LEU A 136 -4.00 -9.50 15.00
N LYS A 137 -3.98 -9.54 16.34
CA LYS A 137 -5.03 -10.18 17.13
C LYS A 137 -6.38 -9.48 16.94
N GLU A 138 -6.41 -8.16 16.93
CA GLU A 138 -7.63 -7.38 16.65
C GLU A 138 -8.20 -7.69 15.27
N ALA A 139 -7.36 -7.68 14.23
CA ALA A 139 -7.82 -7.99 12.87
C ALA A 139 -8.37 -9.42 12.74
N ASN A 140 -7.80 -10.39 13.46
CA ASN A 140 -8.36 -11.75 13.52
C ASN A 140 -9.70 -11.79 14.26
N SER A 141 -9.88 -11.01 15.32
CA SER A 141 -11.15 -10.89 16.05
C SER A 141 -12.23 -10.25 15.16
N ASP A 142 -11.89 -9.20 14.42
CA ASP A 142 -12.80 -8.52 13.50
C ASP A 142 -13.25 -9.47 12.36
N ILE A 143 -12.37 -10.33 11.84
CA ILE A 143 -12.74 -11.39 10.87
C ILE A 143 -13.68 -12.42 11.50
N ALA A 144 -13.37 -12.90 12.71
CA ALA A 144 -14.21 -13.87 13.39
C ALA A 144 -15.63 -13.33 13.66
N GLU A 145 -15.79 -12.03 13.84
CA GLU A 145 -17.08 -11.36 13.90
C GLU A 145 -17.82 -11.45 12.57
N CYS A 146 -17.17 -11.12 11.45
CA CYS A 146 -17.77 -11.26 10.13
C CYS A 146 -18.21 -12.71 9.84
N ASP A 147 -17.34 -13.68 10.14
CA ASP A 147 -17.59 -15.10 9.89
C ASP A 147 -18.83 -15.60 10.69
N ARG A 148 -19.01 -15.16 11.93
CA ARG A 148 -20.22 -15.47 12.72
C ARG A 148 -21.51 -14.98 12.07
N HIS A 149 -21.48 -13.80 11.45
CA HIS A 149 -22.65 -13.23 10.76
C HIS A 149 -22.93 -13.86 9.40
N MET A 150 -21.94 -14.44 8.76
CA MET A 150 -22.10 -15.10 7.46
C MET A 150 -22.53 -16.57 7.56
N GLY A 151 -22.74 -17.09 8.76
CA GLY A 151 -23.24 -18.43 8.96
C GLY A 151 -22.15 -19.50 9.03
N GLY A 152 -21.03 -19.13 9.64
CA GLY A 152 -20.00 -20.11 10.07
C GLY A 152 -20.55 -21.05 11.13
#